data_52ffb525fab86c9a7836ae2b6f6415d2
#
_entry.id   52ffb525fab86c9a7836ae2b6f6415d2
#
_cell.length_a   1.000
_cell.length_b   1.000
_cell.length_c   1.000
_cell.angle_alpha   90.00
_cell.angle_beta   90.00
_cell.angle_gamma   90.00
#
_symmetry.space_group_name_H-M   'P 1'
#
loop_
_entity.id
_entity.type
_entity.pdbx_description
1 polymer ?
#
loop_
_entity_poly.entity_id
_entity_poly.type
_entity_poly.pdbx_seq_one_letter_code
_entity_poly.pdbx_strand_id
1 'polypeptide(L)'
;MSNKVALITGITGQDGYYLSKLLLEKDYIVHGTVRRSSNINTDRIDPLISEHSNDGRLNLHYSDLLDSSSLSSLVNLIQPDEVYNLAAQSHVNVSFKNPIFTTQVGTLGALSLMEAIRYSDKKIKFYQASSSEMYGGEEKSMLNE
;
A
#
# COMPACT_ATOMS: atom_id res chain seq x y z
N MET A 1 -9.45 -24.58 2.58
CA MET A 1 -9.75 -23.17 2.98
C MET A 1 -9.25 -22.30 1.85
N SER A 2 -10.00 -21.28 1.40
CA SER A 2 -9.50 -20.36 0.39
C SER A 2 -8.39 -19.49 1.00
N ASN A 3 -7.33 -19.22 0.23
CA ASN A 3 -6.26 -18.35 0.65
C ASN A 3 -6.80 -16.94 0.90
N LYS A 4 -6.32 -16.27 1.94
CA LYS A 4 -6.64 -14.86 2.15
C LYS A 4 -5.98 -13.99 1.11
N VAL A 5 -6.63 -12.89 0.76
CA VAL A 5 -6.17 -11.94 -0.24
C VAL A 5 -5.78 -10.63 0.44
N ALA A 6 -4.57 -10.14 0.17
CA ALA A 6 -4.09 -8.86 0.64
C ALA A 6 -3.81 -7.90 -0.52
N LEU A 7 -4.20 -6.64 -0.35
CA LEU A 7 -3.82 -5.54 -1.24
C LEU A 7 -2.83 -4.63 -0.52
N ILE A 8 -1.65 -4.39 -1.11
CA ILE A 8 -0.58 -3.56 -0.55
C ILE A 8 -0.32 -2.39 -1.48
N THR A 9 -0.53 -1.16 -1.02
CA THR A 9 -0.03 0.02 -1.73
C THR A 9 1.43 0.28 -1.33
N GLY A 10 2.25 0.74 -2.27
CA GLY A 10 3.67 0.96 -2.01
C GLY A 10 4.49 -0.32 -1.85
N ILE A 11 4.11 -1.38 -2.53
CA ILE A 11 4.74 -2.71 -2.46
C ILE A 11 6.24 -2.69 -2.77
N THR A 12 6.71 -1.74 -3.59
CA THR A 12 8.13 -1.58 -3.95
C THR A 12 8.98 -0.93 -2.86
N GLY A 13 8.35 -0.42 -1.80
CA GLY A 13 9.04 0.10 -0.61
C GLY A 13 9.68 -1.00 0.23
N GLN A 14 10.46 -0.61 1.24
CA GLN A 14 11.10 -1.56 2.16
C GLN A 14 10.04 -2.38 2.91
N ASP A 15 9.09 -1.71 3.55
CA ASP A 15 8.03 -2.35 4.32
C ASP A 15 7.11 -3.19 3.42
N GLY A 16 6.83 -2.68 2.19
CA GLY A 16 6.08 -3.41 1.19
C GLY A 16 6.70 -4.76 0.82
N TYR A 17 8.02 -4.78 0.63
CA TYR A 17 8.77 -6.02 0.37
C TYR A 17 8.66 -7.02 1.52
N TYR A 18 8.99 -6.60 2.75
CA TYR A 18 8.99 -7.51 3.90
C TYR A 18 7.59 -8.00 4.25
N LEU A 19 6.58 -7.14 4.14
CA LEU A 19 5.20 -7.53 4.35
C LEU A 19 4.74 -8.54 3.28
N SER A 20 5.07 -8.29 2.01
CA SER A 20 4.72 -9.21 0.92
C SER A 20 5.34 -10.59 1.15
N LYS A 21 6.62 -10.63 1.51
CA LYS A 21 7.32 -11.87 1.83
C LYS A 21 6.63 -12.63 2.97
N LEU A 22 6.34 -11.94 4.07
CA LEU A 22 5.66 -12.53 5.24
C LEU A 22 4.27 -13.09 4.88
N LEU A 23 3.50 -12.36 4.05
CA LEU A 23 2.16 -12.79 3.66
C LEU A 23 2.20 -13.98 2.70
N LEU A 24 3.15 -14.00 1.76
CA LEU A 24 3.37 -15.14 0.87
C LEU A 24 3.79 -16.41 1.64
N GLU A 25 4.65 -16.28 2.65
CA GLU A 25 5.00 -17.38 3.58
C GLU A 25 3.80 -17.88 4.39
N LYS A 26 2.75 -17.06 4.55
CA LYS A 26 1.48 -17.41 5.22
C LYS A 26 0.38 -17.83 4.24
N ASP A 27 0.74 -18.18 3.02
CA ASP A 27 -0.17 -18.63 1.96
C ASP A 27 -1.24 -17.60 1.54
N TYR A 28 -0.95 -16.29 1.68
CA TYR A 28 -1.80 -15.26 1.10
C TYR A 28 -1.60 -15.15 -0.41
N ILE A 29 -2.65 -14.68 -1.09
CA ILE A 29 -2.54 -14.08 -2.42
C ILE A 29 -2.29 -12.60 -2.20
N VAL A 30 -1.15 -12.11 -2.70
CA VAL A 30 -0.72 -10.72 -2.54
C VAL A 30 -0.92 -9.96 -3.83
N HIS A 31 -1.66 -8.86 -3.75
CA HIS A 31 -1.78 -7.87 -4.81
C HIS A 31 -1.05 -6.60 -4.39
N GLY A 32 -0.18 -6.08 -5.23
CA GLY A 32 0.59 -4.88 -4.95
C GLY A 32 0.35 -3.79 -5.96
N THR A 33 0.26 -2.52 -5.51
CA THR A 33 0.22 -1.39 -6.43
C THR A 33 1.61 -0.84 -6.71
N VAL A 34 1.86 -0.58 -7.99
CA VAL A 34 3.08 0.05 -8.50
C VAL A 34 2.68 1.31 -9.27
N ARG A 35 3.31 2.43 -8.97
CA ARG A 35 3.08 3.67 -9.70
C ARG A 35 3.76 3.61 -11.07
N ARG A 36 3.07 4.06 -12.10
CA ARG A 36 3.70 4.25 -13.41
C ARG A 36 4.77 5.34 -13.32
N SER A 37 5.98 5.03 -13.71
CA SER A 37 7.09 5.96 -13.82
C SER A 37 7.95 5.59 -15.01
N SER A 38 8.75 6.53 -15.50
CA SER A 38 9.71 6.30 -16.60
C SER A 38 10.78 5.29 -16.20
N ASN A 39 11.11 5.20 -14.91
CA ASN A 39 11.99 4.20 -14.35
C ASN A 39 11.16 3.19 -13.57
N ILE A 40 11.20 1.94 -13.99
CA ILE A 40 10.58 0.83 -13.26
C ILE A 40 11.44 0.60 -12.02
N ASN A 41 10.88 0.80 -10.85
CA ASN A 41 11.57 0.60 -9.56
C ASN A 41 10.98 -0.63 -8.86
N THR A 42 11.28 -1.81 -9.39
CA THR A 42 10.86 -3.09 -8.82
C THR A 42 12.01 -3.92 -8.26
N ASP A 43 13.25 -3.44 -8.37
CA ASP A 43 14.46 -4.18 -8.01
C ASP A 43 14.36 -4.90 -6.66
N ARG A 44 13.70 -4.25 -5.68
CA ARG A 44 13.53 -4.83 -4.35
C ARG A 44 12.58 -6.02 -4.32
N ILE A 45 11.53 -5.99 -5.14
CA ILE A 45 10.51 -7.05 -5.17
C ILE A 45 10.74 -8.08 -6.29
N ASP A 46 11.69 -7.85 -7.18
CA ASP A 46 12.02 -8.76 -8.29
C ASP A 46 12.32 -10.20 -7.84
N PRO A 47 13.00 -10.44 -6.70
CA PRO A 47 13.17 -11.80 -6.19
C PRO A 47 11.84 -12.49 -5.88
N LEU A 48 10.88 -11.77 -5.26
CA LEU A 48 9.56 -12.33 -4.97
C LEU A 48 8.74 -12.54 -6.25
N ILE A 49 8.85 -11.62 -7.21
CA ILE A 49 8.21 -11.78 -8.52
C ILE A 49 8.72 -13.06 -9.20
N SER A 50 10.03 -13.25 -9.23
CA SER A 50 10.65 -14.43 -9.85
C SER A 50 10.24 -15.73 -9.17
N GLU A 51 10.14 -15.74 -7.84
CA GLU A 51 9.76 -16.90 -7.05
C GLU A 51 8.28 -17.27 -7.26
N HIS A 52 7.40 -16.26 -7.34
CA HIS A 52 5.95 -16.43 -7.39
C HIS A 52 5.32 -16.13 -8.76
N SER A 53 6.12 -16.01 -9.83
CA SER A 53 5.62 -15.71 -11.18
C SER A 53 4.71 -16.81 -11.75
N ASN A 54 4.91 -18.07 -11.34
CA ASN A 54 4.20 -19.22 -11.87
C ASN A 54 3.05 -19.71 -10.99
N ASP A 55 2.99 -19.32 -9.72
CA ASP A 55 1.97 -19.79 -8.78
C ASP A 55 0.78 -18.82 -8.63
N GLY A 56 0.87 -17.63 -9.25
CA GLY A 56 -0.19 -16.63 -9.23
C GLY A 56 -0.42 -15.97 -7.87
N ARG A 57 0.46 -16.18 -6.89
CA ARG A 57 0.30 -15.64 -5.54
C ARG A 57 0.79 -14.21 -5.37
N LEU A 58 1.58 -13.68 -6.29
CA LEU A 58 2.00 -12.29 -6.31
C LEU A 58 1.55 -11.61 -7.61
N ASN A 59 0.70 -10.60 -7.49
CA ASN A 59 0.11 -9.88 -8.63
C ASN A 59 0.39 -8.38 -8.50
N LEU A 60 0.93 -7.76 -9.54
CA LEU A 60 1.22 -6.34 -9.56
C LEU A 60 0.21 -5.58 -10.43
N HIS A 61 -0.22 -4.42 -9.94
CA HIS A 61 -1.18 -3.55 -10.61
C HIS A 61 -0.64 -2.12 -10.70
N TYR A 62 -0.78 -1.50 -11.86
CA TYR A 62 -0.48 -0.09 -11.99
C TYR A 62 -1.62 0.74 -11.40
N SER A 63 -1.33 1.48 -10.33
CA SER A 63 -2.28 2.39 -9.70
C SER A 63 -1.52 3.51 -8.97
N ASP A 64 -2.16 4.67 -8.84
CA ASP A 64 -1.65 5.81 -8.07
C ASP A 64 -2.68 6.16 -6.97
N LEU A 65 -2.20 6.55 -5.79
CA LEU A 65 -3.09 6.98 -4.69
C LEU A 65 -3.94 8.21 -5.07
N LEU A 66 -3.50 9.01 -6.03
CA LEU A 66 -4.25 10.17 -6.51
C LEU A 66 -5.32 9.82 -7.56
N ASP A 67 -5.34 8.58 -8.05
CA ASP A 67 -6.37 8.08 -8.97
C ASP A 67 -7.42 7.26 -8.21
N SER A 68 -8.41 7.95 -7.65
CA SER A 68 -9.49 7.35 -6.87
C SER A 68 -10.32 6.34 -7.68
N SER A 69 -10.47 6.57 -8.99
CA SER A 69 -11.21 5.66 -9.87
C SER A 69 -10.48 4.34 -10.07
N SER A 70 -9.17 4.41 -10.27
CA SER A 70 -8.30 3.23 -10.36
C SER A 70 -8.31 2.42 -9.06
N LEU A 71 -8.20 3.10 -7.91
CA LEU A 71 -8.23 2.45 -6.59
C LEU A 71 -9.58 1.75 -6.35
N SER A 72 -10.69 2.42 -6.64
CA SER A 72 -12.03 1.84 -6.48
C SER A 72 -12.22 0.61 -7.38
N SER A 73 -11.82 0.72 -8.64
CA SER A 73 -11.88 -0.39 -9.60
C SER A 73 -11.03 -1.58 -9.13
N LEU A 74 -9.84 -1.30 -8.59
CA LEU A 74 -8.92 -2.32 -8.12
C LEU A 74 -9.45 -3.05 -6.87
N VAL A 75 -9.96 -2.32 -5.88
CA VAL A 75 -10.57 -2.90 -4.68
C VAL A 75 -11.78 -3.77 -5.07
N ASN A 76 -12.62 -3.30 -6.00
CA ASN A 76 -13.77 -4.06 -6.48
C ASN A 76 -13.38 -5.31 -7.27
N LEU A 77 -12.32 -5.24 -8.06
CA LEU A 77 -11.81 -6.37 -8.83
C LEU A 77 -11.22 -7.47 -7.94
N ILE A 78 -10.39 -7.05 -6.96
CA ILE A 78 -9.62 -7.97 -6.11
C ILE A 78 -10.46 -8.51 -4.97
N GLN A 79 -11.38 -7.71 -4.41
CA GLN A 79 -12.14 -8.04 -3.20
C GLN A 79 -11.24 -8.55 -2.06
N PRO A 80 -10.21 -7.77 -1.65
CA PRO A 80 -9.23 -8.23 -0.67
C PRO A 80 -9.87 -8.48 0.70
N ASP A 81 -9.25 -9.33 1.51
CA ASP A 81 -9.59 -9.50 2.93
C ASP A 81 -8.93 -8.41 3.78
N GLU A 82 -7.76 -7.97 3.37
CA GLU A 82 -6.92 -7.02 4.09
C GLU A 82 -6.27 -6.03 3.11
N VAL A 83 -6.28 -4.75 3.46
CA VAL A 83 -5.63 -3.68 2.70
C VAL A 83 -4.59 -2.99 3.58
N TYR A 84 -3.37 -2.90 3.08
CA TYR A 84 -2.24 -2.26 3.73
C TYR A 84 -1.81 -1.03 2.93
N ASN A 85 -2.07 0.16 3.47
CA ASN A 85 -1.64 1.41 2.84
C ASN A 85 -0.26 1.83 3.36
N LEU A 86 0.78 1.45 2.60
CA LEU A 86 2.18 1.79 2.88
C LEU A 86 2.70 2.87 1.91
N ALA A 87 1.93 3.20 0.88
CA ALA A 87 2.33 4.22 -0.09
C ALA A 87 2.22 5.61 0.51
N ALA A 88 3.28 6.38 0.38
CA ALA A 88 3.35 7.76 0.83
C ALA A 88 4.36 8.57 0.01
N GLN A 89 4.26 9.91 0.09
CA GLN A 89 5.39 10.80 -0.17
C GLN A 89 6.18 10.93 1.14
N SER A 90 7.21 10.10 1.33
CA SER A 90 7.95 9.98 2.59
C SER A 90 9.23 10.83 2.66
N HIS A 91 9.58 11.55 1.60
CA HIS A 91 10.81 12.33 1.57
C HIS A 91 10.59 13.71 2.21
N VAL A 92 11.18 13.92 3.41
CA VAL A 92 10.97 15.14 4.23
C VAL A 92 11.25 16.43 3.44
N ASN A 93 12.37 16.53 2.71
CA ASN A 93 12.71 17.74 1.95
C ASN A 93 11.69 18.02 0.83
N VAL A 94 11.10 17.00 0.23
CA VAL A 94 10.04 17.15 -0.79
C VAL A 94 8.75 17.67 -0.17
N SER A 95 8.43 17.30 1.08
CA SER A 95 7.23 17.80 1.75
C SER A 95 7.22 19.32 1.94
N PHE A 96 8.38 19.89 2.22
CA PHE A 96 8.53 21.36 2.30
C PHE A 96 8.50 22.05 0.94
N LYS A 97 9.05 21.42 -0.10
CA LYS A 97 9.08 22.01 -1.46
C LYS A 97 7.75 21.84 -2.20
N ASN A 98 7.06 20.76 -1.97
CA ASN A 98 5.80 20.38 -2.64
C ASN A 98 4.71 20.00 -1.60
N PRO A 99 4.28 20.95 -0.72
CA PRO A 99 3.35 20.64 0.37
C PRO A 99 1.98 20.19 -0.15
N ILE A 100 1.50 20.77 -1.24
CA ILE A 100 0.21 20.39 -1.85
C ILE A 100 0.23 18.93 -2.29
N PHE A 101 1.25 18.53 -3.05
CA PHE A 101 1.40 17.14 -3.49
C PHE A 101 1.51 16.19 -2.29
N THR A 102 2.28 16.55 -1.28
CA THR A 102 2.43 15.74 -0.06
C THR A 102 1.10 15.55 0.66
N THR A 103 0.31 16.62 0.80
CA THR A 103 -1.04 16.56 1.39
C THR A 103 -1.99 15.74 0.54
N GLN A 104 -1.96 15.90 -0.77
CA GLN A 104 -2.81 15.13 -1.67
C GLN A 104 -2.53 13.62 -1.53
N VAL A 105 -1.27 13.21 -1.59
CA VAL A 105 -0.91 11.78 -1.47
C VAL A 105 -1.24 11.25 -0.07
N GLY A 106 -0.83 11.97 0.98
CA GLY A 106 -0.99 11.51 2.37
C GLY A 106 -2.42 11.52 2.86
N THR A 107 -3.21 12.54 2.50
CA THR A 107 -4.58 12.73 3.00
C THR A 107 -5.61 12.23 1.99
N LEU A 108 -5.64 12.82 0.79
CA LEU A 108 -6.67 12.45 -0.20
C LEU A 108 -6.47 11.05 -0.75
N GLY A 109 -5.21 10.60 -0.90
CA GLY A 109 -4.91 9.25 -1.34
C GLY A 109 -5.40 8.20 -0.34
N ALA A 110 -5.12 8.40 0.94
CA ALA A 110 -5.61 7.53 2.00
C ALA A 110 -7.15 7.54 2.08
N LEU A 111 -7.77 8.72 2.01
CA LEU A 111 -9.23 8.87 2.01
C LEU A 111 -9.86 8.14 0.80
N SER A 112 -9.31 8.29 -0.39
CA SER A 112 -9.81 7.61 -1.60
C SER A 112 -9.79 6.09 -1.45
N LEU A 113 -8.74 5.54 -0.83
CA LEU A 113 -8.64 4.11 -0.57
C LEU A 113 -9.67 3.65 0.48
N MET A 114 -9.85 4.42 1.56
CA MET A 114 -10.87 4.14 2.57
C MET A 114 -12.29 4.20 2.00
N GLU A 115 -12.57 5.17 1.11
CA GLU A 115 -13.86 5.25 0.41
C GLU A 115 -14.08 4.04 -0.50
N ALA A 116 -13.07 3.61 -1.25
CA ALA A 116 -13.15 2.41 -2.07
C ALA A 116 -13.48 1.17 -1.23
N ILE A 117 -12.89 1.05 -0.05
CA ILE A 117 -13.16 -0.02 0.91
C ILE A 117 -14.59 0.09 1.48
N ARG A 118 -15.03 1.30 1.83
CA ARG A 118 -16.36 1.55 2.39
C ARG A 118 -17.49 1.17 1.44
N TYR A 119 -17.27 1.33 0.14
CA TYR A 119 -18.23 0.95 -0.90
C TYR A 119 -18.09 -0.50 -1.39
N SER A 120 -17.16 -1.26 -0.84
CA SER A 120 -17.04 -2.69 -1.14
C SER A 120 -18.12 -3.48 -0.42
N ASP A 121 -18.67 -4.50 -1.10
CA ASP A 121 -19.63 -5.44 -0.49
C ASP A 121 -18.97 -6.37 0.54
N LYS A 122 -17.64 -6.47 0.53
CA LYS A 122 -16.86 -7.31 1.44
C LYS A 122 -16.40 -6.51 2.66
N LYS A 123 -16.44 -7.15 3.84
CA LYS A 123 -15.81 -6.59 5.04
C LYS A 123 -14.30 -6.71 4.92
N ILE A 124 -13.63 -5.58 4.66
CA ILE A 124 -12.19 -5.48 4.45
C ILE A 124 -11.54 -4.89 5.70
N LYS A 125 -10.44 -5.50 6.18
CA LYS A 125 -9.60 -4.89 7.21
C LYS A 125 -8.64 -3.91 6.57
N PHE A 126 -8.50 -2.73 7.16
CA PHE A 126 -7.63 -1.67 6.67
C PHE A 126 -6.52 -1.35 7.68
N TYR A 127 -5.29 -1.30 7.19
CA TYR A 127 -4.12 -0.83 7.93
C TYR A 127 -3.54 0.39 7.24
N GLN A 128 -3.35 1.47 8.00
CA GLN A 128 -2.66 2.70 7.59
C GLN A 128 -1.32 2.78 8.29
N ALA A 129 -0.21 2.78 7.55
CA ALA A 129 1.12 2.95 8.13
C ALA A 129 1.30 4.31 8.82
N SER A 130 0.61 5.34 8.29
CA SER A 130 0.60 6.68 8.85
C SER A 130 2.00 7.33 8.89
N SER A 131 2.33 8.08 9.92
CA SER A 131 3.57 8.85 10.03
C SER A 131 4.21 8.67 11.39
N SER A 132 5.54 8.58 11.43
CA SER A 132 6.33 8.64 12.66
C SER A 132 6.14 9.96 13.42
N GLU A 133 5.71 11.01 12.72
CA GLU A 133 5.50 12.34 13.28
C GLU A 133 4.09 12.55 13.87
N MET A 134 3.28 11.49 13.94
CA MET A 134 1.88 11.57 14.38
C MET A 134 1.74 12.10 15.81
N TYR A 135 2.71 11.86 16.67
CA TYR A 135 2.73 12.31 18.06
C TYR A 135 3.62 13.53 18.32
N GLY A 136 4.22 14.11 17.27
CA GLY A 136 5.21 15.19 17.40
C GLY A 136 6.59 14.70 17.86
N GLY A 137 7.56 15.60 17.90
CA GLY A 137 8.97 15.24 18.13
C GLY A 137 9.51 15.54 19.54
N GLU A 138 8.71 16.08 20.46
CA GLU A 138 9.21 16.62 21.73
C GLU A 138 8.91 15.79 22.98
N GLU A 139 8.11 14.74 22.89
CA GLU A 139 7.77 13.94 24.06
C GLU A 139 8.88 12.95 24.43
N LYS A 140 9.24 12.94 25.72
CA LYS A 140 10.27 12.06 26.29
C LYS A 140 9.71 10.76 26.86
N SER A 141 8.41 10.56 26.85
CA SER A 141 7.73 9.35 27.36
C SER A 141 7.43 8.37 26.23
N MET A 142 7.31 7.09 26.56
CA MET A 142 6.79 6.09 25.63
C MET A 142 5.35 6.44 25.24
N LEU A 143 5.12 6.59 23.94
CA LEU A 143 3.82 6.91 23.39
C LEU A 143 3.05 5.62 23.10
N ASN A 144 1.76 5.59 23.41
CA ASN A 144 0.84 4.50 23.14
C ASN A 144 -0.39 5.02 22.37
N GLU A 145 -1.05 4.13 21.64
CA GLU A 145 -2.36 4.40 21.04
C GLU A 145 -3.44 4.61 22.12
#